data_900fb56c43541a65630535e4ba36492a
#
_entry.id   900fb56c43541a65630535e4ba36492a
#
_cell.length_a   1.000
_cell.length_b   1.000
_cell.length_c   1.000
_cell.angle_alpha   90.00
_cell.angle_beta   90.00
_cell.angle_gamma   90.00
#
_symmetry.space_group_name_H-M   'P 1'
#
loop_
_entity.id
_entity.type
_entity.pdbx_description
1 polymer ?
#
loop_
_entity_poly.entity_id
_entity_poly.type
_entity_poly.pdbx_seq_one_letter_code
_entity_poly.pdbx_strand_id
1 'polypeptide(L)' 'MFWGIMSVIFGAAGATLLFTGADLWGRDEFPLLAVEFMVMGAVVIATGIAFAIKAGKW' A
#
# COMPACT_ATOMS: atom_id res chain seq x y z
N MET A 1 -16.32 -2.10 12.67
CA MET A 1 -15.42 -1.05 13.15
C MET A 1 -13.96 -1.45 13.05
N PHE A 2 -13.59 -2.58 13.66
CA PHE A 2 -12.19 -3.03 13.61
C PHE A 2 -11.68 -3.18 12.20
N TRP A 3 -12.45 -3.88 11.36
CA TRP A 3 -12.02 -4.12 9.97
C TRP A 3 -11.94 -2.84 9.15
N GLY A 4 -12.83 -1.90 9.41
CA GLY A 4 -12.78 -0.62 8.73
C GLY A 4 -11.54 0.18 9.09
N ILE A 5 -11.18 0.16 10.39
CA ILE A 5 -9.97 0.85 10.86
C ILE A 5 -8.74 0.21 10.25
N MET A 6 -8.68 -1.13 10.23
CA MET A 6 -7.55 -1.83 9.62
C MET A 6 -7.43 -1.53 8.14
N SER A 7 -8.56 -1.44 7.44
CA SER A 7 -8.57 -1.08 6.02
C SER A 7 -7.93 0.29 5.79
N VAL A 8 -8.28 1.28 6.60
CA VAL A 8 -7.72 2.62 6.48
C VAL A 8 -6.22 2.62 6.75
N ILE A 9 -5.79 1.90 7.80
CA ILE A 9 -4.38 1.84 8.15
C ILE A 9 -3.58 1.22 7.03
N PHE A 10 -4.03 0.09 6.49
CA PHE A 10 -3.32 -0.58 5.39
C PHE A 10 -3.35 0.26 4.12
N GLY A 11 -4.46 0.92 3.84
CA GLY A 11 -4.54 1.81 2.68
C GLY A 11 -3.54 2.95 2.77
N ALA A 12 -3.46 3.59 3.93
CA ALA A 12 -2.51 4.69 4.14
C ALA A 12 -1.07 4.21 4.05
N ALA A 13 -0.77 3.07 4.67
CA ALA A 13 0.58 2.50 4.63
C ALA A 13 0.97 2.13 3.20
N GLY A 14 0.07 1.51 2.46
CA GLY A 14 0.33 1.14 1.08
C GLY A 14 0.55 2.35 0.19
N ALA A 15 -0.25 3.39 0.37
CA ALA A 15 -0.08 4.63 -0.40
C ALA A 15 1.29 5.25 -0.11
N THR A 16 1.70 5.27 1.16
CA THR A 16 3.01 5.80 1.53
C THR A 16 4.13 5.00 0.86
N LEU A 17 4.03 3.68 0.87
CA LEU A 17 5.03 2.83 0.24
C LEU A 17 5.08 3.07 -1.27
N LEU A 18 3.92 3.22 -1.92
CA LEU A 18 3.89 3.50 -3.34
C LEU A 18 4.54 4.84 -3.68
N PHE A 19 4.26 5.87 -2.92
CA PHE A 19 4.88 7.18 -3.15
C PHE A 19 6.39 7.12 -2.95
N THR A 20 6.84 6.42 -1.91
CA THR A 20 8.27 6.27 -1.66
C THR A 20 8.94 5.52 -2.80
N GLY A 21 8.32 4.44 -3.26
CA GLY A 21 8.86 3.67 -4.38
C GLY A 21 8.92 4.48 -5.66
N ALA A 22 7.87 5.25 -5.95
CA ALA A 22 7.85 6.10 -7.13
C ALA A 22 8.94 7.18 -7.07
N ASP A 23 9.17 7.74 -5.89
CA ASP A 23 10.21 8.75 -5.72
C ASP A 23 11.60 8.14 -5.97
N LEU A 24 11.86 6.96 -5.42
CA LEU A 24 13.13 6.27 -5.64
C LEU A 24 13.32 5.91 -7.11
N TRP A 25 12.26 5.51 -7.77
CA TRP A 25 12.32 5.20 -9.20
C TRP A 25 12.72 6.42 -10.02
N GLY A 26 12.15 7.57 -9.67
CA GLY A 26 12.46 8.82 -10.36
C GLY A 26 13.89 9.28 -10.17
N ARG A 27 14.54 8.86 -9.08
CA ARG A 27 15.92 9.23 -8.80
C ARG A 27 16.94 8.34 -9.49
N ASP A 28 16.51 7.18 -9.96
CA ASP A 28 17.39 6.21 -10.64
C ASP A 28 18.55 5.71 -9.78
N GLU A 29 18.46 5.87 -8.47
CA GLU A 29 19.55 5.46 -7.58
C GLU A 29 19.42 4.01 -7.14
N PHE A 30 18.19 3.56 -6.85
CA PHE A 30 17.94 2.23 -6.31
C PHE A 30 16.74 1.61 -7.01
N PRO A 31 16.89 1.18 -8.27
CA PRO A 31 15.73 0.68 -9.02
C PRO A 31 15.10 -0.58 -8.40
N LEU A 32 15.92 -1.48 -7.86
CA LEU A 32 15.38 -2.67 -7.22
C LEU A 32 14.60 -2.33 -5.97
N LEU A 33 15.12 -1.39 -5.18
CA LEU A 33 14.43 -0.96 -3.97
C LEU A 33 13.11 -0.28 -4.30
N ALA A 34 13.08 0.52 -5.37
CA ALA A 34 11.86 1.17 -5.82
C ALA A 34 10.80 0.15 -6.19
N VAL A 35 11.19 -0.88 -6.94
CA VAL A 35 10.26 -1.95 -7.33
C VAL A 35 9.76 -2.68 -6.10
N GLU A 36 10.62 -2.99 -5.14
CA GLU A 36 10.22 -3.65 -3.92
C GLU A 36 9.20 -2.82 -3.16
N PHE A 37 9.44 -1.53 -2.99
CA PHE A 37 8.49 -0.66 -2.30
C PHE A 37 7.16 -0.59 -3.02
N MET A 38 7.18 -0.52 -4.34
CA MET A 38 5.93 -0.47 -5.11
C MET A 38 5.14 -1.76 -4.98
N VAL A 39 5.81 -2.91 -5.05
CA VAL A 39 5.16 -4.21 -4.89
C VAL A 39 4.58 -4.34 -3.48
N MET A 40 5.35 -3.99 -2.46
CA MET A 40 4.88 -4.04 -1.08
C MET A 40 3.67 -3.12 -0.88
N GLY A 41 3.72 -1.92 -1.42
CA GLY A 41 2.60 -0.99 -1.34
C GLY A 41 1.36 -1.55 -1.98
N ALA A 42 1.49 -2.16 -3.16
CA ALA A 42 0.36 -2.76 -3.85
C ALA A 42 -0.24 -3.90 -3.03
N VAL A 43 0.61 -4.76 -2.44
CA VAL A 43 0.13 -5.86 -1.61
C VAL A 43 -0.59 -5.33 -0.38
N VAL A 44 -0.05 -4.32 0.27
CA VAL A 44 -0.67 -3.73 1.46
C VAL A 44 -2.01 -3.09 1.11
N ILE A 45 -2.10 -2.39 -0.02
CA ILE A 45 -3.36 -1.80 -0.46
C ILE A 45 -4.38 -2.89 -0.75
N ALA A 46 -3.98 -3.96 -1.45
CA ALA A 46 -4.87 -5.08 -1.73
C ALA A 46 -5.39 -5.71 -0.45
N THR A 47 -4.54 -5.85 0.56
CA THR A 47 -4.96 -6.35 1.87
C THR A 47 -5.98 -5.41 2.52
N GLY A 48 -5.75 -4.10 2.42
CA GLY A 48 -6.69 -3.11 2.93
C GLY A 48 -8.05 -3.22 2.26
N ILE A 49 -8.07 -3.42 0.95
CA ILE A 49 -9.32 -3.59 0.21
C ILE A 49 -10.02 -4.86 0.67
N ALA A 50 -9.28 -5.95 0.89
CA ALA A 50 -9.86 -7.19 1.38
C ALA A 50 -10.52 -6.98 2.75
N PHE A 51 -9.88 -6.22 3.64
CA PHE A 51 -10.47 -5.90 4.93
C PHE A 51 -11.73 -5.06 4.78
N ALA A 52 -11.74 -4.12 3.83
CA ALA A 52 -12.92 -3.31 3.58
C ALA A 52 -14.10 -4.16 3.11
N ILE A 53 -13.83 -5.12 2.22
CA ILE A 53 -14.87 -6.04 1.76
C ILE A 53 -15.37 -6.88 2.91
N LYS A 54 -14.47 -7.38 3.75
CA LYS A 54 -14.85 -8.19 4.91
C LYS A 54 -15.69 -7.39 5.90
N ALA A 55 -15.45 -6.09 5.98
CA ALA A 55 -16.24 -5.23 6.85
C ALA A 55 -17.67 -5.03 6.34
N GLY A 56 -17.95 -5.43 5.11
CA GLY A 56 -19.28 -5.32 4.54
C GLY A 56 -19.65 -3.90 4.14
N LYS A 57 -18.68 -3.06 3.85
CA LYS A 57 -18.94 -1.66 3.48
C LYS A 57 -19.00 -1.44 1.98
N TRP A 58 -18.74 -2.46 1.24
CA TRP A 58 -18.71 -2.41 -0.22
C TRP A 58 -19.75 -3.39 -0.79
#